data_3f3416874475f69b754d78638c3c2735
#
_entry.id   3f3416874475f69b754d78638c3c2735
#
_cell.length_a   1.000
_cell.length_b   1.000
_cell.length_c   1.000
_cell.angle_alpha   90.00
_cell.angle_beta   90.00
_cell.angle_gamma   90.00
#
_symmetry.space_group_name_H-M   'P 1'
#
loop_
_entity.id
_entity.type
_entity.pdbx_description
1 polymer ?
#
loop_
_entity_poly.entity_id
_entity_poly.type
_entity_poly.pdbx_seq_one_letter_code
_entity_poly.pdbx_strand_id
1 'polypeptide(L)'
;MSAYDNVSVINEDVLKVDLRKLAQERNGGKPIKVVANLPYYITTPIIMSLFESHVPLKSLTVMVQKEVALRMQAGPGTKDYGALSLAVQYYASPYLAANVPPNCFMPRPNVGSAVIRLTRFEETPVQVKDEKLLFRLIRASFNQRRKTLDRKSVV
;
A
#
# COMPACT_ATOMS: atom_id res chain seq x y z
N MET A 1 13.19 -28.22 0.51
CA MET A 1 14.53 -28.15 -0.10
C MET A 1 14.54 -27.02 -1.11
N SER A 2 15.30 -25.96 -0.90
CA SER A 2 15.45 -24.93 -1.92
C SER A 2 16.45 -25.43 -2.95
N ALA A 3 16.03 -25.48 -4.22
CA ALA A 3 16.92 -25.79 -5.35
C ALA A 3 17.96 -24.65 -5.59
N TYR A 4 17.88 -23.58 -4.81
CA TYR A 4 18.69 -22.36 -4.96
C TYR A 4 19.17 -21.89 -3.59
N ASP A 5 20.45 -21.59 -3.47
CA ASP A 5 21.07 -21.15 -2.21
C ASP A 5 20.65 -19.75 -1.78
N ASN A 6 20.12 -18.96 -2.71
CA ASN A 6 19.66 -17.60 -2.49
C ASN A 6 18.15 -17.48 -2.21
N VAL A 7 17.44 -18.62 -2.03
CA VAL A 7 16.01 -18.67 -1.75
C VAL A 7 15.76 -19.23 -0.36
N SER A 8 14.96 -18.53 0.44
CA SER A 8 14.48 -18.99 1.73
C SER A 8 12.95 -18.95 1.77
N VAL A 9 12.33 -20.01 2.27
CA VAL A 9 10.87 -20.11 2.43
C VAL A 9 10.53 -19.94 3.90
N ILE A 10 9.63 -18.98 4.19
CA ILE A 10 9.07 -18.74 5.52
C ILE A 10 7.58 -19.04 5.44
N ASN A 11 7.13 -20.08 6.13
CA ASN A 11 5.71 -20.47 6.18
C ASN A 11 5.05 -19.82 7.40
N GLU A 12 4.65 -18.56 7.26
CA GLU A 12 4.03 -17.77 8.32
C GLU A 12 3.08 -16.72 7.74
N ASP A 13 2.15 -16.24 8.56
CA ASP A 13 1.31 -15.08 8.23
C ASP A 13 2.20 -13.81 8.10
N VAL A 14 2.15 -13.16 6.95
CA VAL A 14 2.97 -11.97 6.66
C VAL A 14 2.79 -10.84 7.68
N LEU A 15 1.62 -10.73 8.31
CA LEU A 15 1.35 -9.73 9.35
C LEU A 15 2.05 -10.06 10.69
N LYS A 16 2.49 -11.31 10.87
CA LYS A 16 3.24 -11.77 12.05
C LYS A 16 4.75 -11.78 11.83
N VAL A 17 5.19 -11.75 10.58
CA VAL A 17 6.62 -11.71 10.23
C VAL A 17 7.20 -10.35 10.57
N ASP A 18 8.24 -10.31 11.37
CA ASP A 18 9.03 -9.08 11.59
C ASP A 18 9.93 -8.80 10.38
N LEU A 19 9.38 -8.04 9.42
CA LEU A 19 10.09 -7.69 8.19
C LEU A 19 11.28 -6.76 8.41
N ARG A 20 11.33 -6.01 9.53
CA ARG A 20 12.51 -5.19 9.88
C ARG A 20 13.67 -6.10 10.27
N LYS A 21 13.40 -7.06 11.15
CA LYS A 21 14.37 -8.07 11.56
C LYS A 21 14.85 -8.90 10.37
N LEU A 22 13.91 -9.31 9.52
CA LEU A 22 14.22 -10.04 8.29
C LEU A 22 15.13 -9.24 7.34
N ALA A 23 14.84 -7.95 7.12
CA ALA A 23 15.66 -7.07 6.31
C ALA A 23 17.07 -6.89 6.90
N GLN A 24 17.17 -6.79 8.24
CA GLN A 24 18.44 -6.69 8.94
C GLN A 24 19.27 -7.97 8.78
N GLU A 25 18.69 -9.13 9.00
CA GLU A 25 19.39 -10.43 8.98
C GLU A 25 19.77 -10.88 7.56
N ARG A 26 18.91 -10.61 6.57
CA ARG A 26 19.07 -11.13 5.21
C ARG A 26 19.64 -10.13 4.21
N ASN A 27 19.55 -8.83 4.50
CA ASN A 27 19.97 -7.76 3.58
C ASN A 27 20.80 -6.67 4.28
N GLY A 28 21.31 -6.92 5.47
CA GLY A 28 22.13 -5.96 6.22
C GLY A 28 21.41 -4.64 6.50
N GLY A 29 20.09 -4.66 6.69
CA GLY A 29 19.27 -3.47 6.93
C GLY A 29 19.04 -2.58 5.70
N LYS A 30 19.54 -2.96 4.53
CA LYS A 30 19.32 -2.21 3.28
C LYS A 30 17.85 -2.29 2.84
N PRO A 31 17.36 -1.28 2.08
CA PRO A 31 16.00 -1.29 1.57
C PRO A 31 15.67 -2.53 0.71
N ILE A 32 14.58 -3.19 1.05
CA ILE A 32 14.08 -4.38 0.36
C ILE A 32 13.00 -4.03 -0.67
N LYS A 33 12.84 -4.88 -1.67
CA LYS A 33 11.71 -4.85 -2.60
C LYS A 33 10.72 -5.92 -2.17
N VAL A 34 9.45 -5.57 -2.12
CA VAL A 34 8.36 -6.51 -1.83
C VAL A 34 7.52 -6.70 -3.09
N VAL A 35 7.26 -7.95 -3.44
CA VAL A 35 6.34 -8.31 -4.53
C VAL A 35 5.32 -9.27 -3.96
N ALA A 36 4.03 -8.94 -4.09
CA ALA A 36 2.98 -9.76 -3.49
C ALA A 36 1.71 -9.83 -4.36
N ASN A 37 1.11 -11.01 -4.36
CA ASN A 37 -0.25 -11.24 -4.80
C ASN A 37 -1.09 -11.51 -3.55
N LEU A 38 -1.87 -10.52 -3.13
CA LEU A 38 -2.58 -10.52 -1.85
C LEU A 38 -4.08 -10.73 -2.07
N PRO A 39 -4.78 -11.40 -1.13
CA PRO A 39 -6.24 -11.43 -1.15
C PRO A 39 -6.81 -10.00 -1.07
N TYR A 40 -7.81 -9.68 -1.90
CA TYR A 40 -8.32 -8.31 -2.07
C TYR A 40 -8.85 -7.67 -0.78
N TYR A 41 -9.43 -8.48 0.12
CA TYR A 41 -10.02 -7.99 1.38
C TYR A 41 -8.99 -7.50 2.41
N ILE A 42 -7.72 -7.90 2.28
CA ILE A 42 -6.66 -7.57 3.25
C ILE A 42 -5.53 -6.73 2.63
N THR A 43 -5.58 -6.46 1.34
CA THR A 43 -4.51 -5.78 0.60
C THR A 43 -4.17 -4.40 1.19
N THR A 44 -5.18 -3.53 1.37
CA THR A 44 -4.95 -2.17 1.90
C THR A 44 -4.38 -2.18 3.32
N PRO A 45 -4.92 -2.95 4.27
CA PRO A 45 -4.30 -3.09 5.59
C PRO A 45 -2.84 -3.54 5.57
N ILE A 46 -2.49 -4.51 4.72
CA ILE A 46 -1.10 -4.99 4.61
C ILE A 46 -0.20 -3.88 4.07
N ILE A 47 -0.60 -3.19 3.00
CA ILE A 47 0.19 -2.09 2.41
C ILE A 47 0.43 -0.99 3.45
N MET A 48 -0.60 -0.58 4.16
CA MET A 48 -0.48 0.47 5.18
C MET A 48 0.38 0.01 6.36
N SER A 49 0.23 -1.22 6.83
CA SER A 49 1.08 -1.79 7.88
C SER A 49 2.57 -1.79 7.48
N LEU A 50 2.89 -2.13 6.23
CA LEU A 50 4.26 -2.11 5.72
C LEU A 50 4.87 -0.70 5.73
N PHE A 51 4.08 0.32 5.41
CA PHE A 51 4.55 1.71 5.46
C PHE A 51 4.67 2.25 6.88
N GLU A 52 3.66 2.03 7.71
CA GLU A 52 3.58 2.53 9.09
C GLU A 52 4.61 1.85 10.02
N SER A 53 4.97 0.60 9.76
CA SER A 53 5.97 -0.14 10.55
C SER A 53 7.42 0.28 10.26
N HIS A 54 7.64 1.26 9.37
CA HIS A 54 8.97 1.75 9.00
C HIS A 54 9.95 0.65 8.56
N VAL A 55 9.45 -0.42 7.95
CA VAL A 55 10.28 -1.40 7.25
C VAL A 55 11.09 -0.69 6.18
N PRO A 56 12.40 -0.97 6.03
CA PRO A 56 13.20 -0.35 4.98
C PRO A 56 12.77 -0.89 3.60
N LEU A 57 11.79 -0.22 2.99
CA LEU A 57 11.25 -0.55 1.68
C LEU A 57 11.88 0.33 0.61
N LYS A 58 12.32 -0.28 -0.49
CA LYS A 58 12.64 0.42 -1.74
C LYS A 58 11.39 0.58 -2.59
N SER A 59 10.64 -0.51 -2.75
CA SER A 59 9.39 -0.52 -3.48
C SER A 59 8.50 -1.69 -3.04
N LEU A 60 7.20 -1.51 -3.22
CA LEU A 60 6.18 -2.51 -3.02
C LEU A 60 5.41 -2.67 -4.34
N THR A 61 5.45 -3.86 -4.94
CA THR A 61 4.70 -4.19 -6.15
C THR A 61 3.63 -5.20 -5.80
N VAL A 62 2.37 -4.83 -5.98
CA VAL A 62 1.24 -5.67 -5.59
C VAL A 62 0.20 -5.76 -6.68
N MET A 63 -0.49 -6.90 -6.75
CA MET A 63 -1.69 -7.03 -7.53
C MET A 63 -2.89 -6.74 -6.63
N VAL A 64 -3.74 -5.80 -7.08
CA VAL A 64 -4.92 -5.31 -6.36
C VAL A 64 -6.12 -5.23 -7.31
N GLN A 65 -7.32 -5.04 -6.79
CA GLN A 65 -8.46 -4.68 -7.64
C GLN A 65 -8.17 -3.38 -8.39
N LYS A 66 -8.59 -3.31 -9.66
CA LYS A 66 -8.33 -2.13 -10.52
C LYS A 66 -8.82 -0.83 -9.88
N GLU A 67 -9.98 -0.85 -9.26
CA GLU A 67 -10.54 0.33 -8.55
C GLU A 67 -9.61 0.80 -7.42
N VAL A 68 -9.03 -0.13 -6.66
CA VAL A 68 -8.09 0.20 -5.57
C VAL A 68 -6.81 0.84 -6.13
N ALA A 69 -6.27 0.30 -7.23
CA ALA A 69 -5.10 0.89 -7.89
C ALA A 69 -5.37 2.31 -8.38
N LEU A 70 -6.54 2.56 -8.99
CA LEU A 70 -6.95 3.89 -9.44
C LEU A 70 -7.08 4.88 -8.28
N ARG A 71 -7.65 4.45 -7.15
CA ARG A 71 -7.70 5.27 -5.93
C ARG A 71 -6.32 5.61 -5.37
N MET A 72 -5.38 4.68 -5.40
CA MET A 72 -4.00 4.93 -4.94
C MET A 72 -3.30 6.01 -5.77
N GLN A 73 -3.58 6.07 -7.09
CA GLN A 73 -2.99 7.03 -8.01
C GLN A 73 -3.76 8.34 -8.14
N ALA A 74 -5.00 8.39 -7.67
CA ALA A 74 -5.89 9.51 -7.90
C ALA A 74 -5.31 10.82 -7.36
N GLY A 75 -5.38 11.87 -8.16
CA GLY A 75 -5.02 13.23 -7.78
C GLY A 75 -6.22 14.03 -7.27
N PRO A 76 -5.97 15.19 -6.64
CA PRO A 76 -7.02 16.08 -6.17
C PRO A 76 -8.01 16.47 -7.28
N GLY A 77 -9.29 16.61 -6.92
CA GLY A 77 -10.35 16.98 -7.87
C GLY A 77 -10.90 15.83 -8.71
N THR A 78 -10.39 14.62 -8.57
CA THR A 78 -10.92 13.43 -9.24
C THR A 78 -11.90 12.66 -8.35
N LYS A 79 -12.80 11.89 -8.99
CA LYS A 79 -13.81 11.07 -8.29
C LYS A 79 -13.19 10.03 -7.35
N ASP A 80 -12.04 9.49 -7.73
CA ASP A 80 -11.37 8.39 -7.02
C ASP A 80 -10.43 8.89 -5.92
N TYR A 81 -10.22 10.22 -5.83
CA TYR A 81 -9.38 10.81 -4.79
C TYR A 81 -10.02 10.68 -3.41
N GLY A 82 -9.23 10.21 -2.46
CA GLY A 82 -9.72 9.95 -1.11
C GLY A 82 -8.62 9.68 -0.10
N ALA A 83 -9.01 9.19 1.07
CA ALA A 83 -8.08 8.89 2.16
C ALA A 83 -6.96 7.92 1.74
N LEU A 84 -7.29 6.92 0.91
CA LEU A 84 -6.28 5.96 0.41
C LEU A 84 -5.27 6.63 -0.52
N SER A 85 -5.71 7.56 -1.37
CA SER A 85 -4.81 8.32 -2.26
C SER A 85 -3.78 9.10 -1.44
N LEU A 86 -4.24 9.85 -0.45
CA LEU A 86 -3.37 10.63 0.43
C LEU A 86 -2.45 9.75 1.26
N ALA A 87 -2.97 8.66 1.85
CA ALA A 87 -2.18 7.77 2.68
C ALA A 87 -1.05 7.09 1.91
N VAL A 88 -1.32 6.60 0.70
CA VAL A 88 -0.29 5.98 -0.13
C VAL A 88 0.71 7.02 -0.64
N GLN A 89 0.24 8.17 -1.14
CA GLN A 89 1.08 9.20 -1.73
C GLN A 89 1.90 9.99 -0.70
N TYR A 90 1.59 9.86 0.57
CA TYR A 90 2.44 10.34 1.65
C TYR A 90 3.73 9.51 1.79
N TYR A 91 3.66 8.20 1.56
CA TYR A 91 4.81 7.30 1.72
C TYR A 91 5.53 6.98 0.42
N ALA A 92 4.81 6.97 -0.71
CA ALA A 92 5.31 6.42 -1.96
C ALA A 92 4.70 7.08 -3.20
N SER A 93 5.43 6.98 -4.31
CA SER A 93 4.95 7.32 -5.64
C SER A 93 4.27 6.10 -6.27
N PRO A 94 2.95 6.14 -6.55
CA PRO A 94 2.25 5.04 -7.19
C PRO A 94 2.44 5.04 -8.71
N TYR A 95 2.68 3.86 -9.27
CA TYR A 95 2.78 3.65 -10.72
C TYR A 95 2.01 2.41 -11.13
N LEU A 96 1.01 2.56 -12.00
CA LEU A 96 0.26 1.44 -12.58
C LEU A 96 1.14 0.71 -13.59
N ALA A 97 1.62 -0.48 -13.23
CA ALA A 97 2.53 -1.25 -14.07
C ALA A 97 1.80 -2.07 -15.13
N ALA A 98 0.64 -2.66 -14.80
CA ALA A 98 -0.14 -3.45 -15.73
C ALA A 98 -1.62 -3.51 -15.34
N ASN A 99 -2.50 -3.64 -16.33
CA ASN A 99 -3.89 -4.04 -16.15
C ASN A 99 -4.00 -5.55 -16.35
N VAL A 100 -4.73 -6.23 -15.47
CA VAL A 100 -4.95 -7.68 -15.53
C VAL A 100 -6.46 -7.92 -15.67
N PRO A 101 -6.93 -8.31 -16.88
CA PRO A 101 -8.35 -8.53 -17.10
C PRO A 101 -8.86 -9.79 -16.39
N PRO A 102 -10.18 -9.89 -16.10
CA PRO A 102 -10.75 -11.01 -15.36
C PRO A 102 -10.54 -12.39 -16.00
N ASN A 103 -10.37 -12.45 -17.31
CA ASN A 103 -10.15 -13.71 -18.05
C ASN A 103 -8.77 -14.35 -17.79
N CYS A 104 -7.87 -13.64 -17.09
CA CYS A 104 -6.58 -14.20 -16.66
C CYS A 104 -6.68 -15.08 -15.41
N PHE A 105 -7.88 -15.22 -14.83
CA PHE A 105 -8.08 -15.95 -13.58
C PHE A 105 -9.08 -17.11 -13.74
N MET A 106 -8.87 -18.18 -12.97
CA MET A 106 -9.79 -19.29 -12.82
C MET A 106 -9.98 -19.63 -11.33
N PRO A 107 -11.18 -19.50 -10.76
CA PRO A 107 -12.40 -18.99 -11.40
C PRO A 107 -12.28 -17.51 -11.77
N ARG A 108 -13.03 -17.11 -12.82
CA ARG A 108 -13.03 -15.73 -13.31
C ARG A 108 -13.69 -14.78 -12.29
N PRO A 109 -13.00 -13.75 -11.79
CA PRO A 109 -13.61 -12.76 -10.91
C PRO A 109 -14.52 -11.79 -11.70
N ASN A 110 -15.42 -11.12 -10.97
CA ASN A 110 -16.32 -10.11 -11.57
C ASN A 110 -15.63 -8.77 -11.85
N VAL A 111 -14.46 -8.54 -11.30
CA VAL A 111 -13.73 -7.26 -11.38
C VAL A 111 -12.33 -7.49 -11.95
N GLY A 112 -11.84 -6.51 -12.69
CA GLY A 112 -10.45 -6.51 -13.17
C GLY A 112 -9.46 -6.23 -12.04
N SER A 113 -8.23 -6.67 -12.26
CA SER A 113 -7.09 -6.41 -11.37
C SER A 113 -6.09 -5.48 -12.04
N ALA A 114 -5.19 -4.97 -11.26
CA ALA A 114 -4.05 -4.20 -11.74
C ALA A 114 -2.81 -4.50 -10.89
N VAL A 115 -1.67 -4.46 -11.52
CA VAL A 115 -0.38 -4.48 -10.83
C VAL A 115 0.05 -3.04 -10.62
N ILE A 116 0.22 -2.66 -9.37
CA ILE A 116 0.69 -1.32 -8.99
C ILE A 116 2.02 -1.43 -8.26
N ARG A 117 2.95 -0.55 -8.63
CA ARG A 117 4.23 -0.39 -7.95
C ARG A 117 4.21 0.90 -7.16
N LEU A 118 4.49 0.80 -5.89
CA LEU A 118 4.62 1.91 -4.94
C LEU A 118 6.11 2.08 -4.64
N THR A 119 6.74 3.10 -5.18
CA THR A 119 8.16 3.40 -4.92
C THR A 119 8.23 4.32 -3.72
N ARG A 120 8.82 3.83 -2.62
CA ARG A 120 8.91 4.60 -1.38
C ARG A 120 9.77 5.85 -1.58
N PHE A 121 9.33 6.97 -1.04
CA PHE A 121 10.15 8.17 -0.95
C PHE A 121 11.27 7.97 0.08
N GLU A 122 12.44 8.49 -0.19
CA GLU A 122 13.54 8.55 0.78
C GLU A 122 13.19 9.50 1.92
N GLU A 123 12.59 10.64 1.57
CA GLU A 123 12.01 11.60 2.50
C GLU A 123 10.54 11.80 2.17
N THR A 124 9.69 11.96 3.18
CA THR A 124 8.27 12.22 2.97
C THR A 124 8.09 13.59 2.30
N PRO A 125 7.17 13.72 1.32
CA PRO A 125 6.97 14.97 0.57
C PRO A 125 6.50 16.13 1.47
N VAL A 126 6.00 15.82 2.65
CA VAL A 126 5.56 16.79 3.65
C VAL A 126 6.11 16.36 5.02
N GLN A 127 6.80 17.27 5.70
CA GLN A 127 7.21 17.04 7.08
C GLN A 127 6.06 17.39 8.02
N VAL A 128 5.65 16.45 8.85
CA VAL A 128 4.58 16.64 9.84
C VAL A 128 5.11 16.41 11.25
N LYS A 129 4.57 17.16 12.21
CA LYS A 129 4.95 17.00 13.62
C LYS A 129 4.40 15.73 14.24
N ASP A 130 3.21 15.30 13.81
CA ASP A 130 2.51 14.11 14.29
C ASP A 130 1.84 13.39 13.13
N GLU A 131 2.45 12.29 12.70
CA GLU A 131 1.96 11.47 11.61
C GLU A 131 0.63 10.78 11.95
N LYS A 132 0.44 10.36 13.22
CA LYS A 132 -0.82 9.75 13.65
C LYS A 132 -1.97 10.74 13.58
N LEU A 133 -1.72 11.98 13.98
CA LEU A 133 -2.70 13.06 13.86
C LEU A 133 -3.04 13.35 12.40
N LEU A 134 -2.04 13.39 11.51
CA LEU A 134 -2.27 13.55 10.07
C LEU A 134 -3.23 12.50 9.54
N PHE A 135 -3.00 11.21 9.82
CA PHE A 135 -3.86 10.14 9.31
C PHE A 135 -5.25 10.14 9.95
N ARG A 136 -5.38 10.57 11.21
CA ARG A 136 -6.70 10.80 11.83
C ARG A 136 -7.47 11.90 11.11
N LEU A 137 -6.82 13.02 10.79
CA LEU A 137 -7.43 14.14 10.05
C LEU A 137 -7.83 13.70 8.62
N ILE A 138 -6.97 12.98 7.90
CA ILE A 138 -7.28 12.45 6.58
C ILE A 138 -8.54 11.56 6.65
N ARG A 139 -8.59 10.61 7.58
CA ARG A 139 -9.77 9.73 7.75
C ARG A 139 -11.03 10.53 8.07
N ALA A 140 -10.97 11.46 9.01
CA ALA A 140 -12.09 12.31 9.37
C ALA A 140 -12.59 13.15 8.18
N SER A 141 -11.67 13.67 7.37
CA SER A 141 -11.99 14.48 6.19
C SER A 141 -12.79 13.73 5.12
N PHE A 142 -12.61 12.43 5.00
CA PHE A 142 -13.29 11.61 3.98
C PHE A 142 -14.43 10.74 4.51
N ASN A 143 -14.67 10.70 5.83
CA ASN A 143 -15.72 9.87 6.42
C ASN A 143 -17.14 10.30 6.03
N GLN A 144 -17.36 11.58 5.72
CA GLN A 144 -18.66 12.12 5.36
C GLN A 144 -18.61 12.79 3.99
N ARG A 145 -18.84 12.03 2.93
CA ARG A 145 -18.72 12.49 1.53
C ARG A 145 -19.60 13.71 1.16
N ARG A 146 -20.71 13.92 1.88
CA ARG A 146 -21.67 15.00 1.57
C ARG A 146 -21.45 16.29 2.35
N LYS A 147 -20.44 16.34 3.23
CA LYS A 147 -20.14 17.53 4.03
C LYS A 147 -18.75 18.06 3.69
N THR A 148 -18.63 19.36 3.61
CA THR A 148 -17.34 20.05 3.51
C THR A 148 -16.57 19.95 4.83
N LEU A 149 -15.27 20.21 4.80
CA LEU A 149 -14.41 20.02 5.97
C LEU A 149 -14.83 20.88 7.16
N ASP A 150 -15.31 22.11 6.90
CA ASP A 150 -15.82 23.07 7.88
C ASP A 150 -17.14 22.61 8.56
N ARG A 151 -17.89 21.71 7.92
CA ARG A 151 -19.15 21.15 8.44
C ARG A 151 -18.99 19.75 9.05
N LYS A 152 -17.79 19.20 9.06
CA LYS A 152 -17.50 17.92 9.69
C LYS A 152 -17.13 18.16 11.15
N SER A 153 -17.88 17.56 12.06
CA SER A 153 -17.45 17.48 13.44
C SER A 153 -16.15 16.70 13.50
N VAL A 154 -15.06 17.40 13.73
CA VAL A 154 -13.77 16.79 13.99
C VAL A 154 -13.78 16.44 15.49
N VAL A 155 -14.20 15.21 15.80
CA VAL A 155 -14.13 14.63 17.14
C VAL A 155 -13.05 13.57 17.16
#